data_9c810d6f6b2145f29fd3ecbae3868861
#
_entry.id   9c810d6f6b2145f29fd3ecbae3868861
#
_cell.length_a   1.000
_cell.length_b   1.000
_cell.length_c   1.000
_cell.angle_alpha   90.00
_cell.angle_beta   90.00
_cell.angle_gamma   90.00
#
_symmetry.space_group_name_H-M   'P 1'
#
loop_
_entity.id
_entity.type
_entity.pdbx_description
1 polymer ?
#
loop_
_entity_poly.entity_id
_entity_poly.type
_entity_poly.pdbx_seq_one_letter_code
_entity_poly.pdbx_strand_id
1 'polypeptide(L)'
;MITAWQSGEVEPLFAFEPSGDDENWQYIEAFDVYGNVHQLDVYQLPEVPVLVVDNNSSAELKAGLQAMQAEMKKLGQPALVQPYIADEQRQNTPLLSSSAVGEAAPIQTTQLKKIRLADDKEPWISGKAEIYAIVTGVNPSRDEPTLDLVELPYLDYDNQDYYPNQIIIHWSRYRWGGAADIVLMEQDDGTDYKQLAKLLVQVAEEVLKAIPDPEVQAYAIIPQITNKIIDTIPRWCTHE
;
A
#
# COMPACT_ATOMS: atom_id res chain seq x y z
N MET A 1 -27.11 12.25 6.19
CA MET A 1 -26.42 13.36 5.51
C MET A 1 -26.63 13.36 4.00
N ILE A 2 -26.19 12.35 3.23
CA ILE A 2 -26.39 12.25 1.77
C ILE A 2 -27.88 12.33 1.39
N THR A 3 -28.77 11.69 2.14
CA THR A 3 -30.21 11.71 1.90
C THR A 3 -30.82 13.11 2.06
N ALA A 4 -30.38 13.88 3.06
CA ALA A 4 -30.84 15.26 3.29
C ALA A 4 -30.38 16.21 2.16
N TRP A 5 -29.19 15.99 1.62
CA TRP A 5 -28.71 16.69 0.43
C TRP A 5 -29.53 16.32 -0.81
N GLN A 6 -29.77 15.02 -1.04
CA GLN A 6 -30.57 14.56 -2.18
C GLN A 6 -32.03 15.06 -2.13
N SER A 7 -32.57 15.29 -0.93
CA SER A 7 -33.90 15.90 -0.74
C SER A 7 -33.90 17.42 -0.84
N GLY A 8 -32.75 18.07 -0.94
CA GLY A 8 -32.60 19.51 -0.98
C GLY A 8 -32.79 20.20 0.37
N GLU A 9 -32.74 19.46 1.48
CA GLU A 9 -32.87 20.01 2.84
C GLU A 9 -31.56 20.65 3.31
N VAL A 10 -30.42 20.22 2.77
CA VAL A 10 -29.08 20.73 3.12
C VAL A 10 -28.30 20.98 1.85
N GLU A 11 -27.69 22.15 1.73
CA GLU A 11 -26.77 22.47 0.64
C GLU A 11 -25.35 21.94 0.97
N PRO A 12 -24.63 21.36 0.01
CA PRO A 12 -23.28 20.89 0.24
C PRO A 12 -22.27 22.04 0.22
N LEU A 13 -21.15 21.84 0.89
CA LEU A 13 -19.95 22.64 0.69
C LEU A 13 -19.05 21.96 -0.35
N PHE A 14 -18.16 22.74 -0.95
CA PHE A 14 -17.15 22.29 -1.89
C PHE A 14 -15.78 22.61 -1.32
N ALA A 15 -14.90 21.63 -1.27
CA ALA A 15 -13.53 21.81 -0.80
C ALA A 15 -12.56 21.20 -1.79
N PHE A 16 -11.31 21.67 -1.73
CA PHE A 16 -10.18 21.06 -2.40
C PHE A 16 -9.24 20.56 -1.32
N GLU A 17 -8.69 19.40 -1.53
CA GLU A 17 -7.63 18.91 -0.67
C GLU A 17 -6.44 19.88 -0.73
N PRO A 18 -5.89 20.31 0.42
CA PRO A 18 -4.73 21.18 0.44
C PRO A 18 -3.51 20.41 -0.08
N SER A 19 -2.57 21.10 -0.71
CA SER A 19 -1.30 20.50 -1.09
C SER A 19 -0.33 20.44 0.08
N GLY A 20 0.46 19.37 0.15
CA GLY A 20 1.51 19.18 1.14
C GLY A 20 1.12 18.19 2.23
N ASP A 21 1.96 18.10 3.24
CA ASP A 21 1.88 17.16 4.35
C ASP A 21 0.64 17.46 5.23
N ASP A 22 -0.25 16.50 5.34
CA ASP A 22 -1.54 16.57 6.04
C ASP A 22 -1.37 16.68 7.56
N GLU A 23 -0.27 16.19 8.14
CA GLU A 23 0.06 16.38 9.56
C GLU A 23 0.11 17.85 9.97
N ASN A 24 0.31 18.76 9.02
CA ASN A 24 0.36 20.20 9.26
C ASN A 24 -0.99 20.90 9.06
N TRP A 25 -2.02 20.18 8.61
CA TRP A 25 -3.32 20.77 8.38
C TRP A 25 -4.10 20.86 9.71
N GLN A 26 -4.70 22.00 9.95
CA GLN A 26 -5.60 22.21 11.07
C GLN A 26 -7.00 22.58 10.59
N TYR A 27 -7.08 23.41 9.56
CA TYR A 27 -8.31 23.88 8.95
C TYR A 27 -8.17 23.92 7.44
N ILE A 28 -9.27 23.66 6.76
CA ILE A 28 -9.40 23.83 5.31
C ILE A 28 -10.45 24.86 4.99
N GLU A 29 -10.37 25.46 3.80
CA GLU A 29 -11.39 26.32 3.26
C GLU A 29 -12.38 25.50 2.42
N ALA A 30 -13.66 25.63 2.73
CA ALA A 30 -14.75 25.10 1.92
C ALA A 30 -15.67 26.25 1.47
N PHE A 31 -16.33 26.05 0.37
CA PHE A 31 -17.16 27.08 -0.28
C PHE A 31 -18.60 26.60 -0.39
N ASP A 32 -19.57 27.44 -0.06
CA ASP A 32 -20.96 27.16 -0.37
C ASP A 32 -21.29 27.51 -1.84
N VAL A 33 -22.50 27.23 -2.26
CA VAL A 33 -22.96 27.50 -3.62
C VAL A 33 -23.06 29.03 -3.95
N TYR A 34 -22.96 29.86 -2.95
CA TYR A 34 -22.97 31.34 -3.09
C TYR A 34 -21.56 31.93 -3.11
N GLY A 35 -20.53 31.10 -2.85
CA GLY A 35 -19.12 31.50 -2.81
C GLY A 35 -18.68 32.04 -1.45
N ASN A 36 -19.46 31.83 -0.38
CA ASN A 36 -18.99 32.16 0.96
C ASN A 36 -17.98 31.10 1.44
N VAL A 37 -16.94 31.57 2.15
CA VAL A 37 -15.88 30.72 2.68
C VAL A 37 -16.25 30.21 4.07
N HIS A 38 -16.10 28.93 4.30
CA HIS A 38 -16.26 28.24 5.57
C HIS A 38 -14.92 27.61 5.96
N GLN A 39 -14.51 27.76 7.21
CA GLN A 39 -13.35 27.05 7.75
C GLN A 39 -13.81 25.78 8.43
N LEU A 40 -13.28 24.64 8.00
CA LEU A 40 -13.59 23.32 8.56
C LEU A 40 -12.35 22.74 9.23
N ASP A 41 -12.53 22.19 10.42
CA ASP A 41 -11.50 21.43 11.12
C ASP A 41 -11.25 20.11 10.38
N VAL A 42 -10.00 19.77 10.11
CA VAL A 42 -9.65 18.57 9.31
C VAL A 42 -9.84 17.25 10.06
N TYR A 43 -9.88 17.30 11.39
CA TYR A 43 -10.07 16.13 12.25
C TYR A 43 -11.49 16.01 12.82
N GLN A 44 -12.39 16.93 12.48
CA GLN A 44 -13.79 16.89 12.90
C GLN A 44 -14.70 16.75 11.68
N LEU A 45 -15.41 15.63 11.60
CA LEU A 45 -16.39 15.43 10.53
C LEU A 45 -17.37 16.58 10.47
N PRO A 46 -17.53 17.24 9.31
CA PRO A 46 -18.46 18.36 9.14
C PRO A 46 -19.91 17.91 9.34
N GLU A 47 -20.74 18.82 9.87
CA GLU A 47 -22.17 18.57 10.07
C GLU A 47 -22.98 18.60 8.76
N VAL A 48 -22.40 19.12 7.69
CA VAL A 48 -23.01 19.22 6.36
C VAL A 48 -22.20 18.39 5.36
N PRO A 49 -22.80 17.92 4.25
CA PRO A 49 -22.08 17.24 3.20
C PRO A 49 -20.99 18.14 2.59
N VAL A 50 -19.80 17.65 2.45
CA VAL A 50 -18.71 18.31 1.73
C VAL A 50 -18.36 17.48 0.50
N LEU A 51 -18.33 18.13 -0.66
CA LEU A 51 -17.87 17.55 -1.91
C LEU A 51 -16.41 17.94 -2.08
N VAL A 52 -15.54 16.98 -1.91
CA VAL A 52 -14.09 17.17 -2.06
C VAL A 52 -13.72 16.93 -3.51
N VAL A 53 -12.98 17.87 -4.09
CA VAL A 53 -12.35 17.72 -5.41
C VAL A 53 -10.90 17.32 -5.17
N ASP A 54 -10.61 16.08 -5.48
CA ASP A 54 -9.34 15.45 -5.24
C ASP A 54 -8.90 14.64 -6.47
N ASN A 55 -7.65 14.16 -6.46
CA ASN A 55 -7.09 13.23 -7.43
C ASN A 55 -7.69 11.83 -7.26
N ASN A 56 -7.45 10.96 -8.25
CA ASN A 56 -7.80 9.54 -8.13
C ASN A 56 -6.64 8.78 -7.49
N SER A 57 -6.53 8.85 -6.16
CA SER A 57 -5.47 8.25 -5.34
C SER A 57 -5.26 6.75 -5.63
N SER A 58 -6.33 5.97 -5.76
CA SER A 58 -6.22 4.55 -6.12
C SER A 58 -5.60 4.32 -7.50
N ALA A 59 -5.82 5.20 -8.46
CA ALA A 59 -5.18 5.11 -9.78
C ALA A 59 -3.71 5.55 -9.70
N GLU A 60 -3.41 6.52 -8.86
CA GLU A 60 -2.05 6.99 -8.61
C GLU A 60 -1.22 5.92 -7.90
N LEU A 61 -1.74 5.30 -6.85
CA LEU A 61 -1.10 4.16 -6.18
C LEU A 61 -0.75 3.07 -7.19
N LYS A 62 -1.71 2.66 -8.01
CA LYS A 62 -1.48 1.63 -9.02
C LYS A 62 -0.40 2.01 -10.02
N ALA A 63 -0.41 3.24 -10.51
CA ALA A 63 0.63 3.76 -11.39
C ALA A 63 1.99 3.85 -10.68
N GLY A 64 2.00 4.25 -9.42
CA GLY A 64 3.16 4.31 -8.55
C GLY A 64 3.82 2.94 -8.35
N LEU A 65 3.06 1.92 -7.98
CA LEU A 65 3.56 0.56 -7.83
C LEU A 65 4.13 -0.01 -9.15
N GLN A 66 3.51 0.31 -10.28
CA GLN A 66 4.06 -0.06 -11.59
C GLN A 66 5.37 0.68 -11.90
N ALA A 67 5.48 1.95 -11.52
CA ALA A 67 6.71 2.72 -11.66
C ALA A 67 7.83 2.17 -10.76
N MET A 68 7.52 1.80 -9.51
CA MET A 68 8.45 1.13 -8.60
C MET A 68 8.95 -0.19 -9.21
N GLN A 69 8.05 -1.04 -9.67
CA GLN A 69 8.41 -2.31 -10.31
C GLN A 69 9.34 -2.11 -11.51
N ALA A 70 9.01 -1.14 -12.37
CA ALA A 70 9.83 -0.83 -13.54
C ALA A 70 11.22 -0.34 -13.16
N GLU A 71 11.34 0.45 -12.11
CA GLU A 71 12.63 0.95 -11.62
C GLU A 71 13.45 -0.16 -10.94
N MET A 72 12.83 -0.96 -10.07
CA MET A 72 13.48 -2.13 -9.45
C MET A 72 14.02 -3.11 -10.51
N LYS A 73 13.24 -3.34 -11.58
CA LYS A 73 13.70 -4.17 -12.70
C LYS A 73 14.95 -3.60 -13.40
N LYS A 74 15.06 -2.28 -13.57
CA LYS A 74 16.25 -1.62 -14.13
C LYS A 74 17.47 -1.78 -13.22
N LEU A 75 17.25 -1.84 -11.92
CA LEU A 75 18.28 -2.03 -10.90
C LEU A 75 18.68 -3.52 -10.74
N GLY A 76 18.11 -4.43 -11.55
CA GLY A 76 18.40 -5.85 -11.46
C GLY A 76 17.59 -6.59 -10.40
N GLN A 77 16.66 -5.93 -9.71
CA GLN A 77 15.82 -6.47 -8.64
C GLN A 77 14.33 -6.51 -9.07
N PRO A 78 13.90 -7.49 -9.88
CA PRO A 78 12.54 -7.54 -10.35
C PRO A 78 11.57 -7.87 -9.21
N ALA A 79 10.76 -6.91 -8.82
CA ALA A 79 9.66 -7.09 -7.89
C ALA A 79 8.44 -7.72 -8.59
N LEU A 80 7.68 -8.53 -7.87
CA LEU A 80 6.34 -8.91 -8.27
C LEU A 80 5.35 -7.87 -7.73
N VAL A 81 4.56 -7.26 -8.60
CA VAL A 81 3.38 -6.50 -8.18
C VAL A 81 2.20 -7.45 -8.17
N GLN A 82 1.58 -7.61 -7.01
CA GLN A 82 0.42 -8.48 -6.82
C GLN A 82 -0.83 -7.61 -6.71
N PRO A 83 -1.64 -7.50 -7.78
CA PRO A 83 -2.88 -6.75 -7.73
C PRO A 83 -3.90 -7.51 -6.87
N TYR A 84 -4.77 -6.77 -6.22
CA TYR A 84 -5.94 -7.37 -5.57
C TYR A 84 -6.93 -7.86 -6.63
N ILE A 85 -7.37 -9.11 -6.48
CA ILE A 85 -8.42 -9.71 -7.30
C ILE A 85 -9.56 -10.09 -6.36
N ALA A 86 -10.68 -9.40 -6.45
CA ALA A 86 -11.86 -9.69 -5.66
C ALA A 86 -12.38 -11.12 -5.92
N ASP A 87 -12.98 -11.74 -4.90
CA ASP A 87 -13.47 -13.13 -5.00
C ASP A 87 -14.48 -13.34 -6.13
N GLU A 88 -15.29 -12.32 -6.42
CA GLU A 88 -16.24 -12.35 -7.54
C GLU A 88 -15.55 -12.44 -8.91
N GLN A 89 -14.41 -11.79 -9.07
CA GLN A 89 -13.60 -11.83 -10.28
C GLN A 89 -12.86 -13.17 -10.42
N ARG A 90 -12.46 -13.78 -9.29
CA ARG A 90 -11.82 -15.11 -9.29
C ARG A 90 -12.77 -16.21 -9.79
N GLN A 91 -14.06 -16.11 -9.47
CA GLN A 91 -15.07 -17.08 -9.93
C GLN A 91 -15.34 -16.98 -11.44
N ASN A 92 -15.16 -15.79 -12.02
CA ASN A 92 -15.40 -15.52 -13.43
C ASN A 92 -14.16 -15.69 -14.32
N THR A 93 -12.98 -15.92 -13.75
CA THR A 93 -11.79 -16.23 -14.54
C THR A 93 -11.92 -17.67 -15.03
N PRO A 94 -12.05 -17.94 -16.35
CA PRO A 94 -12.09 -19.30 -16.85
C PRO A 94 -10.81 -19.99 -16.38
N LEU A 95 -10.96 -21.05 -15.58
CA LEU A 95 -9.88 -22.00 -15.42
C LEU A 95 -9.52 -22.42 -16.85
N LEU A 96 -8.40 -21.90 -17.37
CA LEU A 96 -7.82 -22.45 -18.58
C LEU A 96 -7.65 -23.93 -18.31
N SER A 97 -8.57 -24.72 -18.84
CA SER A 97 -8.52 -26.16 -18.77
C SER A 97 -7.22 -26.58 -19.46
N SER A 98 -6.19 -26.74 -18.66
CA SER A 98 -4.91 -27.27 -19.09
C SER A 98 -5.08 -28.75 -19.38
N SER A 99 -5.67 -29.06 -20.50
CA SER A 99 -5.47 -30.35 -21.13
C SER A 99 -4.05 -30.36 -21.69
N ALA A 100 -3.11 -30.94 -20.94
CA ALA A 100 -1.72 -31.22 -21.25
C ALA A 100 -0.69 -30.36 -20.49
N VAL A 101 -0.68 -30.47 -19.16
CA VAL A 101 0.57 -30.20 -18.42
C VAL A 101 0.70 -31.28 -17.35
N GLY A 102 1.86 -31.95 -17.28
CA GLY A 102 2.19 -32.85 -16.19
C GLY A 102 1.94 -32.19 -14.84
N GLU A 103 1.73 -32.98 -13.80
CA GLU A 103 1.44 -32.51 -12.44
C GLU A 103 2.37 -31.35 -12.06
N ALA A 104 1.85 -30.12 -12.12
CA ALA A 104 2.57 -28.97 -11.63
C ALA A 104 2.71 -29.12 -10.12
N ALA A 105 3.93 -29.01 -9.61
CA ALA A 105 4.17 -29.04 -8.17
C ALA A 105 3.27 -27.98 -7.47
N PRO A 106 2.68 -28.31 -6.31
CA PRO A 106 1.82 -27.36 -5.60
C PRO A 106 2.62 -26.11 -5.23
N ILE A 107 2.05 -24.94 -5.53
CA ILE A 107 2.64 -23.65 -5.20
C ILE A 107 2.33 -23.35 -3.73
N GLN A 108 3.38 -23.19 -2.92
CA GLN A 108 3.23 -22.76 -1.52
C GLN A 108 3.01 -21.24 -1.47
N THR A 109 1.96 -20.83 -0.76
CA THR A 109 1.59 -19.41 -0.61
C THR A 109 1.20 -19.09 0.83
N THR A 110 1.33 -17.82 1.21
CA THR A 110 0.68 -17.27 2.41
C THR A 110 -0.46 -16.37 1.98
N GLN A 111 -1.62 -16.57 2.60
CA GLN A 111 -2.84 -15.85 2.31
C GLN A 111 -3.27 -15.01 3.51
N LEU A 112 -3.52 -13.72 3.26
CA LEU A 112 -4.09 -12.80 4.23
C LEU A 112 -5.60 -13.08 4.37
N LYS A 113 -6.00 -13.56 5.55
CA LYS A 113 -7.39 -13.92 5.82
C LYS A 113 -8.18 -12.83 6.46
N LYS A 114 -7.53 -12.04 7.33
CA LYS A 114 -8.14 -10.94 8.05
C LYS A 114 -7.09 -9.88 8.31
N ILE A 115 -7.48 -8.62 8.16
CA ILE A 115 -6.68 -7.45 8.52
C ILE A 115 -7.60 -6.34 9.03
N ARG A 116 -7.07 -5.49 9.90
CA ARG A 116 -7.73 -4.30 10.41
C ARG A 116 -6.68 -3.23 10.66
N LEU A 117 -6.93 -2.02 10.22
CA LEU A 117 -6.21 -0.83 10.66
C LEU A 117 -6.76 -0.40 12.02
N ALA A 118 -5.89 -0.02 12.93
CA ALA A 118 -6.29 0.52 14.24
C ALA A 118 -6.63 2.01 14.14
N ASP A 119 -5.91 2.73 13.29
CA ASP A 119 -5.99 4.17 13.08
C ASP A 119 -5.38 4.41 11.69
N ASP A 120 -6.09 5.06 10.81
CA ASP A 120 -5.59 5.47 9.48
C ASP A 120 -4.87 6.81 9.53
N LYS A 121 -5.06 7.56 10.64
CA LYS A 121 -4.49 8.90 10.89
C LYS A 121 -4.78 9.95 9.83
N GLU A 122 -5.66 9.60 8.89
CA GLU A 122 -6.06 10.45 7.79
C GLU A 122 -7.07 11.51 8.25
N PRO A 123 -6.89 12.78 7.86
CA PRO A 123 -7.95 13.76 7.93
C PRO A 123 -9.15 13.33 7.08
N TRP A 124 -10.38 13.63 7.50
CA TRP A 124 -11.57 13.23 6.76
C TRP A 124 -11.61 13.74 5.30
N ILE A 125 -10.83 14.76 4.97
CA ILE A 125 -10.75 15.33 3.63
C ILE A 125 -9.88 14.53 2.68
N SER A 126 -8.84 13.86 3.19
CA SER A 126 -7.95 12.99 2.39
C SER A 126 -8.67 11.72 1.90
N GLY A 127 -9.82 11.41 2.48
CA GLY A 127 -10.72 10.38 1.97
C GLY A 127 -10.42 9.01 2.55
N LYS A 128 -9.82 8.14 1.77
CA LYS A 128 -9.55 6.74 2.12
C LYS A 128 -8.06 6.51 2.16
N ALA A 129 -7.61 5.71 3.12
CA ALA A 129 -6.23 5.27 3.16
C ALA A 129 -5.86 4.41 1.93
N GLU A 130 -4.78 4.72 1.25
CA GLU A 130 -4.25 3.95 0.13
C GLU A 130 -3.08 3.08 0.58
N ILE A 131 -3.41 1.91 1.10
CA ILE A 131 -2.43 1.01 1.69
C ILE A 131 -1.90 0.00 0.67
N TYR A 132 -0.59 -0.19 0.69
CA TYR A 132 0.09 -1.29 0.03
C TYR A 132 1.09 -1.97 0.96
N ALA A 133 1.54 -3.17 0.62
CA ALA A 133 2.55 -3.86 1.40
C ALA A 133 3.83 -4.09 0.57
N ILE A 134 4.96 -4.01 1.24
CA ILE A 134 6.26 -4.46 0.75
C ILE A 134 6.57 -5.76 1.48
N VAL A 135 6.71 -6.86 0.74
CA VAL A 135 7.16 -8.15 1.27
C VAL A 135 8.64 -8.27 1.04
N THR A 136 9.39 -8.39 2.12
CA THR A 136 10.85 -8.46 2.09
C THR A 136 11.36 -9.87 2.41
N GLY A 137 12.43 -10.26 1.76
CA GLY A 137 13.09 -11.55 2.00
C GLY A 137 14.38 -11.69 1.22
N VAL A 138 14.82 -12.92 1.04
CA VAL A 138 16.03 -13.25 0.29
C VAL A 138 15.70 -14.34 -0.73
N ASN A 139 16.24 -14.20 -1.94
CA ASN A 139 16.01 -15.15 -3.02
C ASN A 139 16.57 -16.56 -2.70
N PRO A 140 16.15 -17.62 -3.44
CA PRO A 140 16.66 -18.98 -3.23
C PRO A 140 18.17 -19.13 -3.36
N SER A 141 18.83 -18.30 -4.15
CA SER A 141 20.30 -18.35 -4.37
C SER A 141 21.12 -17.70 -3.26
N ARG A 142 20.49 -16.93 -2.37
CA ARG A 142 21.07 -16.22 -1.21
C ARG A 142 21.91 -14.98 -1.52
N ASP A 143 21.90 -14.52 -2.71
CA ASP A 143 22.76 -13.46 -3.20
C ASP A 143 22.02 -12.14 -3.42
N GLU A 144 20.68 -12.18 -3.46
CA GLU A 144 19.88 -11.01 -3.74
C GLU A 144 18.69 -10.88 -2.77
N PRO A 145 18.31 -9.65 -2.39
CA PRO A 145 17.06 -9.41 -1.66
C PRO A 145 15.88 -9.72 -2.57
N THR A 146 14.75 -10.07 -1.97
CA THR A 146 13.46 -10.15 -2.66
C THR A 146 12.54 -9.10 -2.09
N LEU A 147 12.00 -8.24 -2.97
CA LEU A 147 11.09 -7.16 -2.64
C LEU A 147 9.86 -7.30 -3.53
N ASP A 148 8.74 -7.73 -2.97
CA ASP A 148 7.47 -7.82 -3.69
C ASP A 148 6.47 -6.77 -3.18
N LEU A 149 5.67 -6.23 -4.08
CA LEU A 149 4.69 -5.19 -3.81
C LEU A 149 3.28 -5.78 -3.87
N VAL A 150 2.45 -5.50 -2.88
CA VAL A 150 1.09 -6.06 -2.77
C VAL A 150 0.09 -4.93 -2.62
N GLU A 151 -0.85 -4.80 -3.55
CA GLU A 151 -1.95 -3.83 -3.44
C GLU A 151 -2.95 -4.30 -2.37
N LEU A 152 -3.37 -3.39 -1.49
CA LEU A 152 -4.38 -3.64 -0.45
C LEU A 152 -5.55 -2.63 -0.53
N PRO A 153 -6.21 -2.49 -1.69
CA PRO A 153 -7.14 -1.41 -1.99
C PRO A 153 -8.46 -1.47 -1.22
N TYR A 154 -8.65 -2.47 -0.38
CA TYR A 154 -9.81 -2.64 0.50
C TYR A 154 -9.59 -2.07 1.90
N LEU A 155 -8.34 -1.69 2.25
CA LEU A 155 -8.01 -1.09 3.54
C LEU A 155 -8.34 0.41 3.54
N ASP A 156 -9.58 0.74 3.29
CA ASP A 156 -10.07 2.10 3.10
C ASP A 156 -10.28 2.87 4.41
N TYR A 157 -10.59 2.17 5.51
CA TYR A 157 -10.99 2.78 6.78
C TYR A 157 -10.40 2.05 7.97
N ASP A 158 -10.15 2.79 9.01
CA ASP A 158 -9.74 2.27 10.31
C ASP A 158 -10.88 1.52 11.04
N ASN A 159 -10.53 0.84 12.11
CA ASN A 159 -11.48 0.17 13.01
C ASN A 159 -12.46 -0.81 12.36
N GLN A 160 -12.26 -1.16 11.09
CA GLN A 160 -13.05 -2.13 10.32
C GLN A 160 -12.27 -3.41 10.07
N ASP A 161 -12.94 -4.57 10.17
CA ASP A 161 -12.38 -5.88 9.83
C ASP A 161 -12.56 -6.16 8.34
N TYR A 162 -11.46 -6.48 7.64
CA TYR A 162 -11.47 -6.87 6.23
C TYR A 162 -11.05 -8.33 6.08
N TYR A 163 -11.69 -9.06 5.18
CA TYR A 163 -11.47 -10.50 4.92
C TYR A 163 -11.11 -10.74 3.44
N PRO A 164 -9.96 -10.28 2.96
CA PRO A 164 -9.63 -10.21 1.53
C PRO A 164 -9.36 -11.57 0.90
N ASN A 165 -9.00 -12.59 1.68
CA ASN A 165 -8.52 -13.88 1.15
C ASN A 165 -7.40 -13.74 0.10
N GLN A 166 -6.58 -12.70 0.22
CA GLN A 166 -5.55 -12.35 -0.75
C GLN A 166 -4.25 -13.12 -0.50
N ILE A 167 -3.65 -13.65 -1.56
CA ILE A 167 -2.28 -14.18 -1.49
C ILE A 167 -1.33 -12.99 -1.36
N ILE A 168 -0.44 -13.04 -0.38
CA ILE A 168 0.56 -11.99 -0.13
C ILE A 168 1.99 -12.49 -0.30
N ILE A 169 2.24 -13.79 -0.16
CA ILE A 169 3.56 -14.38 -0.35
C ILE A 169 3.47 -15.60 -1.26
N HIS A 170 4.31 -15.61 -2.29
CA HIS A 170 4.60 -16.79 -3.11
C HIS A 170 5.97 -17.36 -2.70
N TRP A 171 5.99 -18.41 -1.88
CA TRP A 171 7.20 -18.91 -1.25
C TRP A 171 8.30 -19.38 -2.21
N SER A 172 7.95 -19.67 -3.46
CA SER A 172 8.94 -20.01 -4.49
C SER A 172 9.94 -18.88 -4.79
N ARG A 173 9.60 -17.64 -4.43
CA ARG A 173 10.48 -16.47 -4.59
C ARG A 173 11.45 -16.29 -3.42
N TYR A 174 11.18 -16.96 -2.30
CA TYR A 174 11.91 -16.79 -1.05
C TYR A 174 12.67 -18.08 -0.72
N ARG A 175 13.90 -17.92 -0.29
CA ARG A 175 14.80 -19.06 -0.07
C ARG A 175 14.33 -20.05 0.99
N TRP A 176 13.94 -19.51 2.11
CA TRP A 176 13.53 -20.33 3.23
C TRP A 176 12.02 -20.25 3.35
N GLY A 177 11.31 -21.22 2.85
CA GLY A 177 9.84 -21.30 2.85
C GLY A 177 9.13 -20.98 4.18
N GLY A 178 9.67 -20.11 5.00
CA GLY A 178 9.17 -19.75 6.30
C GLY A 178 9.69 -18.40 6.84
N ALA A 179 10.43 -17.62 6.05
CA ALA A 179 10.95 -16.33 6.51
C ALA A 179 10.77 -15.24 5.45
N ALA A 180 9.87 -14.32 5.73
CA ALA A 180 9.64 -13.06 5.04
C ALA A 180 9.01 -12.08 6.02
N ASP A 181 9.29 -10.79 5.87
CA ASP A 181 8.63 -9.72 6.59
C ASP A 181 7.68 -8.97 5.67
N ILE A 182 6.69 -8.32 6.28
CA ILE A 182 5.70 -7.51 5.58
C ILE A 182 5.68 -6.13 6.23
N VAL A 183 5.94 -5.10 5.43
CA VAL A 183 5.82 -3.70 5.84
C VAL A 183 4.58 -3.16 5.16
N LEU A 184 3.66 -2.58 5.93
CA LEU A 184 2.55 -1.81 5.40
C LEU A 184 3.02 -0.39 5.16
N MET A 185 2.65 0.14 4.02
CA MET A 185 2.96 1.48 3.58
C MET A 185 1.65 2.15 3.16
N GLU A 186 1.55 3.42 3.46
CA GLU A 186 0.51 4.29 2.95
C GLU A 186 1.07 5.13 1.82
N GLN A 187 0.22 5.50 0.89
CA GLN A 187 0.59 6.44 -0.15
C GLN A 187 0.30 7.85 0.35
N ASP A 188 1.31 8.70 0.32
CA ASP A 188 1.15 10.13 0.49
C ASP A 188 1.21 10.85 -0.85
N ASP A 189 0.54 11.99 -0.94
CA ASP A 189 0.59 12.87 -2.08
C ASP A 189 2.02 13.30 -2.42
N GLY A 190 2.37 13.19 -3.69
CA GLY A 190 3.71 13.56 -4.16
C GLY A 190 4.80 12.53 -3.94
N THR A 191 4.49 11.30 -3.53
CA THR A 191 5.46 10.22 -3.38
C THR A 191 6.26 9.98 -4.65
N ASP A 192 7.58 10.17 -4.61
CA ASP A 192 8.47 9.77 -5.71
C ASP A 192 8.75 8.26 -5.67
N TYR A 193 7.85 7.50 -6.27
CA TYR A 193 7.94 6.03 -6.32
C TYR A 193 9.22 5.50 -6.96
N LYS A 194 9.86 6.25 -7.86
CA LYS A 194 11.13 5.84 -8.47
C LYS A 194 12.28 6.02 -7.48
N GLN A 195 12.27 7.11 -6.74
CA GLN A 195 13.26 7.36 -5.68
C GLN A 195 13.08 6.35 -4.56
N LEU A 196 11.85 6.07 -4.16
CA LEU A 196 11.54 5.04 -3.16
C LEU A 196 12.03 3.66 -3.60
N ALA A 197 11.81 3.27 -4.86
CA ALA A 197 12.32 2.01 -5.39
C ALA A 197 13.84 1.89 -5.31
N LYS A 198 14.57 2.95 -5.66
CA LYS A 198 16.03 2.99 -5.54
C LYS A 198 16.50 2.82 -4.11
N LEU A 199 15.84 3.54 -3.19
CA LEU A 199 16.15 3.49 -1.78
C LEU A 199 15.95 2.07 -1.21
N LEU A 200 14.81 1.45 -1.51
CA LEU A 200 14.49 0.09 -1.08
C LEU A 200 15.53 -0.94 -1.55
N VAL A 201 15.89 -0.88 -2.83
CA VAL A 201 16.90 -1.78 -3.41
C VAL A 201 18.26 -1.54 -2.76
N GLN A 202 18.69 -0.29 -2.64
CA GLN A 202 19.97 0.06 -2.03
C GLN A 202 20.06 -0.44 -0.60
N VAL A 203 19.05 -0.17 0.22
CA VAL A 203 19.01 -0.58 1.64
C VAL A 203 19.06 -2.09 1.77
N ALA A 204 18.27 -2.81 1.00
CA ALA A 204 18.23 -4.27 1.05
C ALA A 204 19.58 -4.91 0.63
N GLU A 205 20.23 -4.35 -0.40
CA GLU A 205 21.56 -4.79 -0.82
C GLU A 205 22.65 -4.47 0.22
N GLU A 206 22.60 -3.27 0.84
CA GLU A 206 23.56 -2.90 1.88
C GLU A 206 23.51 -3.87 3.06
N VAL A 207 22.32 -4.25 3.52
CA VAL A 207 22.16 -5.22 4.61
C VAL A 207 22.70 -6.57 4.20
N LEU A 208 22.38 -7.07 3.00
CA LEU A 208 22.92 -8.35 2.52
C LEU A 208 24.45 -8.37 2.41
N LYS A 209 25.04 -7.29 1.90
CA LYS A 209 26.53 -7.18 1.76
C LYS A 209 27.23 -7.09 3.11
N ALA A 210 26.55 -6.58 4.15
CA ALA A 210 27.12 -6.46 5.49
C ALA A 210 27.20 -7.79 6.25
N ILE A 211 26.59 -8.87 5.75
CA ILE A 211 26.49 -10.15 6.42
C ILE A 211 27.57 -11.10 5.85
N PRO A 212 28.58 -11.46 6.66
CA PRO A 212 29.72 -12.25 6.16
C PRO A 212 29.38 -13.69 5.79
N ASP A 213 28.35 -14.27 6.39
CA ASP A 213 27.92 -15.65 6.16
C ASP A 213 26.39 -15.75 6.10
N PRO A 214 25.82 -15.83 4.88
CA PRO A 214 24.37 -15.95 4.71
C PRO A 214 23.81 -17.29 5.22
N GLU A 215 24.63 -18.27 5.56
CA GLU A 215 24.15 -19.57 6.03
C GLU A 215 23.57 -19.50 7.44
N VAL A 216 24.04 -18.56 8.23
CA VAL A 216 23.84 -18.62 9.67
C VAL A 216 22.50 -18.04 10.11
N GLN A 217 21.85 -17.11 9.41
CA GLN A 217 20.69 -16.43 10.02
C GLN A 217 19.72 -15.71 9.05
N ALA A 218 18.99 -16.46 8.25
CA ALA A 218 17.88 -15.86 7.49
C ALA A 218 16.92 -15.07 8.38
N TYR A 219 16.57 -15.63 9.53
CA TYR A 219 15.68 -14.98 10.51
C TYR A 219 16.23 -13.68 11.10
N ALA A 220 17.56 -13.49 11.06
CA ALA A 220 18.19 -12.25 11.52
C ALA A 220 18.41 -11.23 10.39
N ILE A 221 18.52 -11.69 9.15
CA ILE A 221 18.76 -10.82 7.98
C ILE A 221 17.49 -10.07 7.60
N ILE A 222 16.38 -10.78 7.51
CA ILE A 222 15.10 -10.22 7.04
C ILE A 222 14.63 -9.07 7.93
N PRO A 223 14.57 -9.21 9.28
CA PRO A 223 14.26 -8.08 10.14
C PRO A 223 15.24 -6.91 10.03
N GLN A 224 16.52 -7.16 9.71
CA GLN A 224 17.46 -6.07 9.48
C GLN A 224 17.16 -5.29 8.20
N ILE A 225 16.77 -5.98 7.12
CA ILE A 225 16.30 -5.31 5.90
C ILE A 225 15.06 -4.47 6.22
N THR A 226 14.08 -5.05 6.88
CA THR A 226 12.84 -4.38 7.25
C THR A 226 13.08 -3.17 8.13
N ASN A 227 13.83 -3.31 9.21
CA ASN A 227 14.15 -2.19 10.10
C ASN A 227 14.91 -1.08 9.37
N LYS A 228 15.87 -1.45 8.52
CA LYS A 228 16.63 -0.46 7.75
C LYS A 228 15.72 0.26 6.73
N ILE A 229 14.74 -0.42 6.14
CA ILE A 229 13.72 0.19 5.29
C ILE A 229 12.94 1.22 6.10
N ILE A 230 12.38 0.83 7.25
CA ILE A 230 11.61 1.72 8.14
C ILE A 230 12.44 2.94 8.57
N ASP A 231 13.69 2.73 8.98
CA ASP A 231 14.58 3.81 9.42
C ASP A 231 14.98 4.79 8.30
N THR A 232 14.93 4.34 7.05
CA THR A 232 15.48 5.10 5.91
C THR A 232 14.39 5.78 5.10
N ILE A 233 13.19 5.22 5.10
CA ILE A 233 12.02 5.86 4.47
C ILE A 233 11.66 7.10 5.29
N PRO A 234 11.48 8.26 4.66
CA PRO A 234 11.01 9.45 5.35
C PRO A 234 9.71 9.19 6.11
N ARG A 235 9.54 9.82 7.28
CA ARG A 235 8.39 9.57 8.18
C ARG A 235 7.01 9.84 7.57
N TRP A 236 6.97 10.61 6.51
CA TRP A 236 5.75 10.84 5.72
C TRP A 236 5.28 9.61 4.92
N CYS A 237 6.03 8.51 4.91
CA CYS A 237 5.65 7.23 4.32
C CYS A 237 5.42 6.12 5.37
N THR A 238 5.56 6.42 6.67
CA THR A 238 5.43 5.42 7.74
C THR A 238 4.69 6.00 8.92
N HIS A 239 3.52 5.50 9.21
CA HIS A 239 2.86 5.77 10.48
C HIS A 239 3.37 4.76 11.54
N GLU A 240 3.93 5.29 12.65
CA GLU A 240 4.22 4.49 13.84
C GLU A 240 2.92 4.16 14.61
#